data_b34c73c0b28a1db0031bcce26e73728c
#
_entry.id   b34c73c0b28a1db0031bcce26e73728c
#
_cell.length_a   1.000
_cell.length_b   1.000
_cell.length_c   1.000
_cell.angle_alpha   90.00
_cell.angle_beta   90.00
_cell.angle_gamma   90.00
#
_symmetry.space_group_name_H-M   'P 1'
#
loop_
_entity.id
_entity.type
_entity.pdbx_description
1 polymer ?
#
loop_
_entity_poly.entity_id
_entity_poly.type
_entity_poly.pdbx_seq_one_letter_code
_entity_poly.pdbx_strand_id
1 'polypeptide(L)'
;MKDFIEQFYRDRLALNPMEATMQGLEGFNDQLPITVSEDYRRQVRAFYTRTKTALAQYNPEQLDAKDRISYDILQWECDIELAGQQFPDNYMPVNQFWSLPLTLGQFGSGSGTQPFKTVADYDNWLKRLQVFTAWTDSAIVYTRKGMQAGYVLPTSLIVKVIPQFKDMVVKDPTKSLYYGPIQVMPADFPAAEKTRLTEAYTKMIAEKLVPA
;
A
#
# COMPACT_ATOMS: atom_id res chain seq x y z
N MET A 1 15.68 -21.59 13.65
CA MET A 1 15.66 -20.47 12.70
C MET A 1 14.41 -20.44 11.83
N LYS A 2 13.97 -21.57 11.26
CA LYS A 2 12.81 -21.66 10.35
C LYS A 2 11.55 -20.98 10.89
N ASP A 3 11.07 -21.35 12.06
CA ASP A 3 9.83 -20.80 12.65
C ASP A 3 9.92 -19.26 12.87
N PHE A 4 11.12 -18.78 13.22
CA PHE A 4 11.37 -17.36 13.37
C PHE A 4 11.24 -16.62 12.02
N ILE A 5 11.79 -17.18 10.94
CA ILE A 5 11.70 -16.60 9.60
C ILE A 5 10.24 -16.59 9.11
N GLU A 6 9.50 -17.68 9.33
CA GLU A 6 8.09 -17.76 8.97
C GLU A 6 7.24 -16.74 9.74
N GLN A 7 7.51 -16.54 11.04
CA GLN A 7 6.80 -15.56 11.84
C GLN A 7 7.15 -14.14 11.41
N PHE A 8 8.43 -13.83 11.19
CA PHE A 8 8.88 -12.56 10.65
C PHE A 8 8.14 -12.21 9.34
N TYR A 9 8.08 -13.17 8.42
CA TYR A 9 7.42 -12.98 7.13
C TYR A 9 5.93 -12.65 7.28
N ARG A 10 5.20 -13.39 8.12
CA ARG A 10 3.77 -13.13 8.40
C ARG A 10 3.55 -11.76 9.02
N ASP A 11 4.36 -11.38 10.00
CA ASP A 11 4.23 -10.11 10.69
C ASP A 11 4.59 -8.92 9.77
N ARG A 12 5.57 -9.11 8.87
CA ARG A 12 5.93 -8.14 7.85
C ARG A 12 4.79 -7.92 6.85
N LEU A 13 4.13 -8.99 6.43
CA LEU A 13 2.97 -8.91 5.54
C LEU A 13 1.78 -8.19 6.19
N ALA A 14 1.60 -8.30 7.50
CA ALA A 14 0.57 -7.55 8.22
C ALA A 14 0.82 -6.03 8.18
N LEU A 15 2.09 -5.59 8.11
CA LEU A 15 2.45 -4.20 7.86
C LEU A 15 2.32 -3.81 6.38
N ASN A 16 2.39 -4.77 5.45
CA ASN A 16 2.39 -4.56 4.01
C ASN A 16 1.27 -5.36 3.30
N PRO A 17 -0.01 -5.09 3.59
CA PRO A 17 -1.13 -5.89 3.09
C PRO A 17 -1.27 -5.88 1.56
N MET A 18 -0.77 -4.87 0.86
CA MET A 18 -0.73 -4.89 -0.61
C MET A 18 0.24 -5.96 -1.14
N GLU A 19 1.38 -6.13 -0.48
CA GLU A 19 2.33 -7.21 -0.81
C GLU A 19 1.69 -8.58 -0.57
N ALA A 20 0.98 -8.75 0.55
CA ALA A 20 0.25 -9.98 0.83
C ALA A 20 -0.79 -10.30 -0.26
N THR A 21 -1.53 -9.28 -0.73
CA THR A 21 -2.47 -9.43 -1.86
C THR A 21 -1.73 -9.83 -3.14
N MET A 22 -0.57 -9.22 -3.45
CA MET A 22 0.25 -9.58 -4.63
C MET A 22 0.72 -11.03 -4.60
N GLN A 23 0.91 -11.59 -3.43
CA GLN A 23 1.29 -12.99 -3.24
C GLN A 23 0.08 -13.95 -3.19
N GLY A 24 -1.13 -13.43 -3.37
CA GLY A 24 -2.36 -14.21 -3.37
C GLY A 24 -2.79 -14.69 -1.98
N LEU A 25 -2.31 -14.06 -0.91
CA LEU A 25 -2.69 -14.41 0.45
C LEU A 25 -4.04 -13.80 0.80
N GLU A 26 -4.92 -14.62 1.38
CA GLU A 26 -6.24 -14.21 1.83
C GLU A 26 -6.17 -13.38 3.13
N GLY A 27 -7.23 -12.59 3.37
CA GLY A 27 -7.38 -11.81 4.60
C GLY A 27 -6.72 -10.43 4.59
N PHE A 28 -6.09 -10.02 3.47
CA PHE A 28 -5.41 -8.73 3.33
C PHE A 28 -6.02 -7.81 2.28
N ASN A 29 -7.00 -8.29 1.50
CA ASN A 29 -7.50 -7.63 0.30
C ASN A 29 -8.30 -6.34 0.55
N ASP A 30 -8.71 -6.09 1.80
CA ASP A 30 -9.44 -4.90 2.23
C ASP A 30 -8.58 -3.91 3.04
N GLN A 31 -7.30 -4.24 3.30
CA GLN A 31 -6.43 -3.49 4.18
C GLN A 31 -5.50 -2.55 3.41
N LEU A 32 -5.33 -1.34 3.94
CA LEU A 32 -4.37 -0.35 3.45
C LEU A 32 -3.85 0.48 4.64
N PRO A 33 -2.57 0.41 5.00
CA PRO A 33 -2.05 1.26 6.06
C PRO A 33 -1.88 2.71 5.58
N ILE A 34 -1.99 3.67 6.51
CA ILE A 34 -1.63 5.06 6.22
C ILE A 34 -0.11 5.22 6.37
N THR A 35 0.61 4.74 5.35
CA THR A 35 2.06 4.59 5.36
C THR A 35 2.84 5.89 5.61
N VAL A 36 2.23 7.04 5.30
CA VAL A 36 2.84 8.37 5.51
C VAL A 36 2.76 8.83 6.97
N SER A 37 1.96 8.17 7.82
CA SER A 37 1.72 8.62 9.20
C SER A 37 2.89 8.28 10.13
N GLU A 38 3.10 9.12 11.15
CA GLU A 38 4.06 8.82 12.23
C GLU A 38 3.67 7.57 13.02
N ASP A 39 2.37 7.25 13.07
CA ASP A 39 1.91 6.03 13.72
C ASP A 39 2.40 4.79 12.98
N TYR A 40 2.26 4.75 11.66
CA TYR A 40 2.80 3.66 10.85
C TYR A 40 4.33 3.57 10.99
N ARG A 41 5.05 4.69 10.94
CA ARG A 41 6.50 4.73 11.16
C ARG A 41 6.89 4.15 12.52
N ARG A 42 6.13 4.46 13.60
CA ARG A 42 6.35 3.85 14.92
C ARG A 42 6.13 2.34 14.91
N GLN A 43 5.09 1.86 14.21
CA GLN A 43 4.81 0.42 14.09
C GLN A 43 5.94 -0.30 13.36
N VAL A 44 6.42 0.24 12.24
CA VAL A 44 7.55 -0.30 11.47
C VAL A 44 8.82 -0.34 12.35
N ARG A 45 9.15 0.76 13.02
CA ARG A 45 10.30 0.82 13.95
C ARG A 45 10.19 -0.23 15.05
N ALA A 46 9.03 -0.35 15.68
CA ALA A 46 8.80 -1.32 16.74
C ALA A 46 8.94 -2.76 16.23
N PHE A 47 8.44 -3.03 15.02
CA PHE A 47 8.57 -4.33 14.37
C PHE A 47 10.04 -4.71 14.15
N TYR A 48 10.82 -3.88 13.45
CA TYR A 48 12.22 -4.19 13.16
C TYR A 48 13.11 -4.18 14.41
N THR A 49 12.80 -3.36 15.42
CA THR A 49 13.51 -3.40 16.72
C THR A 49 13.29 -4.72 17.43
N ARG A 50 12.03 -5.21 17.50
CA ARG A 50 11.73 -6.52 18.11
C ARG A 50 12.37 -7.66 17.33
N THR A 51 12.30 -7.61 16.01
CA THR A 51 12.92 -8.62 15.12
C THR A 51 14.43 -8.69 15.35
N LYS A 52 15.12 -7.55 15.35
CA LYS A 52 16.56 -7.48 15.59
C LYS A 52 16.94 -8.03 16.97
N THR A 53 16.16 -7.67 17.99
CA THR A 53 16.38 -8.18 19.37
C THR A 53 16.20 -9.69 19.45
N ALA A 54 15.17 -10.22 18.80
CA ALA A 54 14.93 -11.67 18.77
C ALA A 54 15.98 -12.42 17.93
N LEU A 55 16.41 -11.82 16.81
CA LEU A 55 17.47 -12.37 15.96
C LEU A 55 18.80 -12.50 16.73
N ALA A 56 19.13 -11.54 17.59
CA ALA A 56 20.35 -11.56 18.41
C ALA A 56 20.41 -12.71 19.44
N GLN A 57 19.32 -13.46 19.64
CA GLN A 57 19.34 -14.66 20.49
C GLN A 57 19.95 -15.89 19.80
N TYR A 58 20.11 -15.84 18.48
CA TYR A 58 20.76 -16.90 17.71
C TYR A 58 22.27 -16.67 17.65
N ASN A 59 23.03 -17.74 17.89
CA ASN A 59 24.48 -17.70 17.62
C ASN A 59 24.72 -18.04 16.14
N PRO A 60 25.17 -17.08 15.33
CA PRO A 60 25.32 -17.29 13.89
C PRO A 60 26.38 -18.34 13.54
N GLU A 61 27.34 -18.61 14.43
CA GLU A 61 28.36 -19.66 14.21
C GLU A 61 27.83 -21.10 14.39
N GLN A 62 26.65 -21.23 15.03
CA GLN A 62 25.99 -22.52 15.25
C GLN A 62 24.89 -22.83 14.23
N LEU A 63 24.63 -21.88 13.30
CA LEU A 63 23.66 -22.05 12.24
C LEU A 63 24.25 -22.87 11.08
N ASP A 64 23.42 -23.67 10.43
CA ASP A 64 23.81 -24.27 9.16
C ASP A 64 23.94 -23.18 8.05
N ALA A 65 24.50 -23.55 6.92
CA ALA A 65 24.78 -22.60 5.84
C ALA A 65 23.52 -21.86 5.32
N LYS A 66 22.37 -22.52 5.28
CA LYS A 66 21.10 -21.95 4.83
C LYS A 66 20.53 -20.97 5.86
N ASP A 67 20.47 -21.38 7.10
CA ASP A 67 19.99 -20.57 8.21
C ASP A 67 20.92 -19.37 8.46
N ARG A 68 22.23 -19.53 8.23
CA ARG A 68 23.20 -18.43 8.32
C ARG A 68 22.94 -17.35 7.27
N ILE A 69 22.67 -17.70 6.02
CA ILE A 69 22.31 -16.73 4.97
C ILE A 69 21.04 -16.00 5.36
N SER A 70 20.02 -16.70 5.84
CA SER A 70 18.77 -16.08 6.28
C SER A 70 18.98 -15.12 7.46
N TYR A 71 19.82 -15.51 8.42
CA TYR A 71 20.22 -14.64 9.53
C TYR A 71 20.87 -13.36 9.06
N ASP A 72 21.87 -13.47 8.19
CA ASP A 72 22.62 -12.31 7.70
C ASP A 72 21.73 -11.35 6.88
N ILE A 73 20.80 -11.88 6.07
CA ILE A 73 19.81 -11.08 5.33
C ILE A 73 18.88 -10.35 6.28
N LEU A 74 18.31 -11.05 7.27
CA LEU A 74 17.39 -10.44 8.24
C LEU A 74 18.07 -9.38 9.10
N GLN A 75 19.31 -9.62 9.50
CA GLN A 75 20.08 -8.63 10.25
C GLN A 75 20.30 -7.37 9.40
N TRP A 76 20.72 -7.53 8.15
CA TRP A 76 20.91 -6.43 7.23
C TRP A 76 19.60 -5.67 6.96
N GLU A 77 18.48 -6.39 6.76
CA GLU A 77 17.16 -5.77 6.58
C GLU A 77 16.76 -4.94 7.81
N CYS A 78 16.91 -5.51 9.00
CA CYS A 78 16.63 -4.76 10.24
C CYS A 78 17.50 -3.51 10.37
N ASP A 79 18.79 -3.61 10.05
CA ASP A 79 19.72 -2.50 10.17
C ASP A 79 19.39 -1.37 9.21
N ILE A 80 19.09 -1.68 7.96
CA ILE A 80 18.77 -0.68 6.93
C ILE A 80 17.43 0.00 7.19
N GLU A 81 16.41 -0.79 7.59
CA GLU A 81 15.09 -0.26 7.91
C GLU A 81 15.12 0.67 9.13
N LEU A 82 15.83 0.28 10.18
CA LEU A 82 16.00 1.13 11.36
C LEU A 82 16.85 2.38 11.07
N ALA A 83 17.89 2.26 10.26
CA ALA A 83 18.67 3.41 9.81
C ALA A 83 17.83 4.35 8.93
N GLY A 84 16.97 3.82 8.06
CA GLY A 84 16.05 4.59 7.23
C GLY A 84 15.08 5.46 8.04
N GLN A 85 14.70 5.03 9.25
CA GLN A 85 13.78 5.78 10.11
C GLN A 85 14.29 7.17 10.58
N GLN A 86 15.56 7.46 10.43
CA GLN A 86 16.10 8.80 10.71
C GLN A 86 15.77 9.83 9.63
N PHE A 87 15.38 9.39 8.43
CA PHE A 87 15.01 10.25 7.32
C PHE A 87 13.48 10.43 7.26
N PRO A 88 12.97 11.65 7.04
CA PRO A 88 11.54 11.92 6.93
C PRO A 88 11.03 11.64 5.49
N ASP A 89 11.15 10.41 5.02
CA ASP A 89 10.71 9.97 3.70
C ASP A 89 9.21 10.16 3.47
N ASN A 90 8.42 10.11 4.55
CA ASN A 90 6.99 10.42 4.56
C ASN A 90 6.65 11.87 4.20
N TYR A 91 7.64 12.78 4.17
CA TYR A 91 7.45 14.17 3.73
C TYR A 91 7.38 14.32 2.20
N MET A 92 7.79 13.30 1.46
CA MET A 92 7.72 13.23 -0.01
C MET A 92 6.97 11.97 -0.46
N PRO A 93 5.67 11.83 -0.12
CA PRO A 93 4.92 10.58 -0.30
C PRO A 93 4.64 10.21 -1.75
N VAL A 94 4.87 11.12 -2.69
CA VAL A 94 4.60 10.93 -4.12
C VAL A 94 5.76 11.40 -4.98
N ASN A 95 6.03 10.68 -6.06
CA ASN A 95 6.93 11.09 -7.12
C ASN A 95 6.45 10.52 -8.46
N GLN A 96 7.14 10.83 -9.57
CA GLN A 96 6.72 10.43 -10.91
C GLN A 96 6.83 8.92 -11.21
N PHE A 97 7.53 8.15 -10.38
CA PHE A 97 7.71 6.72 -10.55
C PHE A 97 6.92 5.91 -9.51
N TRP A 98 6.94 6.38 -8.27
CA TRP A 98 6.39 5.67 -7.12
C TRP A 98 5.40 6.57 -6.39
N SER A 99 4.13 6.30 -6.58
CA SER A 99 3.08 6.96 -5.81
C SER A 99 1.91 6.02 -5.60
N LEU A 100 1.40 6.01 -4.39
CA LEU A 100 0.28 5.13 -4.04
C LEU A 100 -0.94 5.35 -4.95
N PRO A 101 -1.33 6.59 -5.33
CA PRO A 101 -2.44 6.82 -6.25
C PRO A 101 -2.30 6.07 -7.58
N LEU A 102 -1.14 6.14 -8.21
CA LEU A 102 -0.87 5.44 -9.48
C LEU A 102 -0.83 3.93 -9.29
N THR A 103 -0.10 3.48 -8.27
CA THR A 103 0.02 2.05 -7.94
C THR A 103 -1.35 1.44 -7.65
N LEU A 104 -2.17 2.12 -6.83
CA LEU A 104 -3.48 1.64 -6.45
C LEU A 104 -4.45 1.62 -7.64
N GLY A 105 -4.38 2.62 -8.52
CA GLY A 105 -5.18 2.66 -9.75
C GLY A 105 -4.90 1.46 -10.66
N GLN A 106 -3.63 1.10 -10.84
CA GLN A 106 -3.24 -0.09 -11.62
C GLN A 106 -3.61 -1.39 -10.91
N PHE A 107 -3.38 -1.43 -9.59
CA PHE A 107 -3.63 -2.59 -8.74
C PHE A 107 -5.10 -3.03 -8.78
N GLY A 108 -6.01 -2.08 -8.74
CA GLY A 108 -7.45 -2.29 -8.73
C GLY A 108 -8.16 -2.00 -10.06
N SER A 109 -7.44 -2.05 -11.19
CA SER A 109 -8.00 -1.74 -12.52
C SER A 109 -8.97 -2.80 -13.09
N GLY A 110 -9.15 -3.93 -12.40
CA GLY A 110 -9.89 -5.10 -12.87
C GLY A 110 -9.03 -6.11 -13.63
N SER A 111 -7.85 -5.70 -14.10
CA SER A 111 -6.82 -6.56 -14.69
C SER A 111 -5.52 -6.58 -13.88
N GLY A 112 -5.50 -5.87 -12.75
CA GLY A 112 -4.37 -5.83 -11.83
C GLY A 112 -4.34 -6.99 -10.83
N THR A 113 -3.61 -6.80 -9.74
CA THR A 113 -3.37 -7.87 -8.76
C THR A 113 -4.51 -8.04 -7.75
N GLN A 114 -5.30 -6.99 -7.52
CA GLN A 114 -6.49 -7.10 -6.65
C GLN A 114 -7.47 -8.13 -7.23
N PRO A 115 -7.93 -9.14 -6.46
CA PRO A 115 -8.92 -10.08 -6.95
C PRO A 115 -10.29 -9.41 -7.12
N PHE A 116 -11.02 -9.83 -8.16
CA PHE A 116 -12.39 -9.40 -8.47
C PHE A 116 -13.21 -10.58 -8.99
N LYS A 117 -13.20 -11.70 -8.25
CA LYS A 117 -13.89 -12.95 -8.62
C LYS A 117 -15.21 -13.12 -7.89
N THR A 118 -15.35 -12.58 -6.71
CA THR A 118 -16.51 -12.70 -5.83
C THR A 118 -17.05 -11.33 -5.43
N VAL A 119 -18.32 -11.25 -5.04
CA VAL A 119 -18.93 -10.03 -4.49
C VAL A 119 -18.09 -9.48 -3.32
N ALA A 120 -17.57 -10.36 -2.46
CA ALA A 120 -16.72 -9.99 -1.34
C ALA A 120 -15.41 -9.31 -1.79
N ASP A 121 -14.83 -9.70 -2.93
CA ASP A 121 -13.62 -9.04 -3.46
C ASP A 121 -13.90 -7.57 -3.82
N TYR A 122 -15.07 -7.31 -4.42
CA TYR A 122 -15.50 -5.94 -4.75
C TYR A 122 -15.73 -5.10 -3.48
N ASP A 123 -16.36 -5.68 -2.46
CA ASP A 123 -16.56 -5.01 -1.17
C ASP A 123 -15.22 -4.76 -0.44
N ASN A 124 -14.28 -5.69 -0.50
CA ASN A 124 -12.93 -5.52 0.05
C ASN A 124 -12.18 -4.38 -0.65
N TRP A 125 -12.31 -4.27 -1.97
CA TRP A 125 -11.71 -3.15 -2.69
C TRP A 125 -12.31 -1.80 -2.29
N LEU A 126 -13.63 -1.71 -2.14
CA LEU A 126 -14.29 -0.48 -1.64
C LEU A 126 -13.77 -0.07 -0.26
N LYS A 127 -13.58 -1.02 0.66
CA LYS A 127 -12.99 -0.74 1.98
C LYS A 127 -11.57 -0.19 1.84
N ARG A 128 -10.74 -0.81 0.99
CA ARG A 128 -9.37 -0.35 0.72
C ARG A 128 -9.35 1.06 0.16
N LEU A 129 -10.24 1.38 -0.80
CA LEU A 129 -10.40 2.72 -1.35
C LEU A 129 -10.86 3.75 -0.30
N GLN A 130 -11.71 3.36 0.65
CA GLN A 130 -12.11 4.24 1.74
C GLN A 130 -10.91 4.64 2.62
N VAL A 131 -9.99 3.71 2.91
CA VAL A 131 -8.75 4.05 3.64
C VAL A 131 -7.80 4.87 2.77
N PHE A 132 -7.79 4.65 1.45
CA PHE A 132 -6.98 5.44 0.53
C PHE A 132 -7.33 6.94 0.56
N THR A 133 -8.60 7.31 0.73
CA THR A 133 -8.97 8.72 0.89
C THR A 133 -8.34 9.33 2.14
N ALA A 134 -8.33 8.61 3.26
CA ALA A 134 -7.67 9.05 4.49
C ALA A 134 -6.13 9.11 4.33
N TRP A 135 -5.57 8.20 3.54
CA TRP A 135 -4.15 8.26 3.18
C TRP A 135 -3.84 9.52 2.38
N THR A 136 -4.68 9.89 1.40
CA THR A 136 -4.51 11.10 0.57
C THR A 136 -4.52 12.36 1.44
N ASP A 137 -5.50 12.50 2.35
CA ASP A 137 -5.55 13.61 3.30
C ASP A 137 -4.25 13.69 4.13
N SER A 138 -3.78 12.55 4.61
CA SER A 138 -2.53 12.47 5.36
C SER A 138 -1.32 12.84 4.50
N ALA A 139 -1.25 12.37 3.26
CA ALA A 139 -0.18 12.69 2.31
C ALA A 139 -0.08 14.21 2.05
N ILE A 140 -1.22 14.90 1.91
CA ILE A 140 -1.26 16.36 1.78
C ILE A 140 -0.66 17.05 3.02
N VAL A 141 -1.04 16.58 4.23
CA VAL A 141 -0.52 17.12 5.49
C VAL A 141 0.99 16.93 5.58
N TYR A 142 1.50 15.73 5.27
CA TYR A 142 2.94 15.44 5.36
C TYR A 142 3.75 16.13 4.26
N THR A 143 3.20 16.27 3.05
CA THR A 143 3.82 17.08 1.98
C THR A 143 3.97 18.54 2.41
N ARG A 144 2.94 19.14 3.05
CA ARG A 144 3.04 20.51 3.59
C ARG A 144 4.11 20.63 4.68
N LYS A 145 4.23 19.65 5.57
CA LYS A 145 5.31 19.59 6.56
C LYS A 145 6.68 19.51 5.86
N GLY A 146 6.78 18.69 4.82
CA GLY A 146 7.99 18.58 4.00
C GLY A 146 8.40 19.92 3.39
N MET A 147 7.46 20.63 2.78
CA MET A 147 7.69 21.99 2.22
C MET A 147 8.23 22.95 3.29
N GLN A 148 7.65 22.95 4.49
CA GLN A 148 8.10 23.80 5.60
C GLN A 148 9.50 23.42 6.09
N ALA A 149 9.88 22.16 6.01
CA ALA A 149 11.17 21.63 6.44
C ALA A 149 12.24 21.63 5.32
N GLY A 150 11.90 22.09 4.10
CA GLY A 150 12.81 22.11 2.95
C GLY A 150 12.93 20.79 2.19
N TYR A 151 12.08 19.80 2.50
CA TYR A 151 12.00 18.53 1.77
C TYR A 151 11.00 18.66 0.62
N VAL A 152 11.53 18.93 -0.58
CA VAL A 152 10.72 19.13 -1.79
C VAL A 152 11.32 18.39 -2.98
N LEU A 153 10.47 17.92 -3.87
CA LEU A 153 10.93 17.38 -5.14
C LEU A 153 11.50 18.50 -6.04
N PRO A 154 12.54 18.21 -6.81
CA PRO A 154 13.01 19.15 -7.84
C PRO A 154 11.91 19.51 -8.84
N THR A 155 11.93 20.74 -9.34
CA THR A 155 10.94 21.23 -10.33
C THR A 155 10.81 20.31 -11.55
N SER A 156 11.93 19.75 -12.02
CA SER A 156 11.96 18.80 -13.14
C SER A 156 11.13 17.53 -12.89
N LEU A 157 10.93 17.13 -11.65
CA LEU A 157 10.08 16.01 -11.26
C LEU A 157 8.63 16.43 -11.04
N ILE A 158 8.40 17.58 -10.40
CA ILE A 158 7.05 18.11 -10.15
C ILE A 158 6.27 18.31 -11.46
N VAL A 159 6.91 18.84 -12.50
CA VAL A 159 6.27 19.01 -13.82
C VAL A 159 5.86 17.69 -14.48
N LYS A 160 6.38 16.54 -14.01
CA LYS A 160 5.98 15.20 -14.46
C LYS A 160 4.86 14.60 -13.59
N VAL A 161 4.85 14.91 -12.30
CA VAL A 161 3.84 14.41 -11.34
C VAL A 161 2.47 15.06 -11.57
N ILE A 162 2.44 16.40 -11.75
CA ILE A 162 1.18 17.15 -11.88
C ILE A 162 0.27 16.62 -13.00
N PRO A 163 0.73 16.38 -14.24
CA PRO A 163 -0.11 15.81 -15.29
C PRO A 163 -0.69 14.42 -14.91
N GLN A 164 0.12 13.56 -14.29
CA GLN A 164 -0.32 12.22 -13.87
C GLN A 164 -1.54 12.30 -12.95
N PHE A 165 -1.52 13.20 -11.95
CA PHE A 165 -2.67 13.39 -11.06
C PHE A 165 -3.85 14.03 -11.76
N LYS A 166 -3.62 15.02 -12.64
CA LYS A 166 -4.69 15.65 -13.43
C LYS A 166 -5.44 14.66 -14.30
N ASP A 167 -4.73 13.69 -14.88
CA ASP A 167 -5.33 12.65 -15.73
C ASP A 167 -6.17 11.66 -14.93
N MET A 168 -5.96 11.55 -13.61
CA MET A 168 -6.79 10.74 -12.72
C MET A 168 -8.11 11.43 -12.33
N VAL A 169 -8.19 12.76 -12.46
CA VAL A 169 -9.39 13.55 -12.16
C VAL A 169 -10.32 13.52 -13.37
N VAL A 170 -11.34 12.68 -13.31
CA VAL A 170 -12.31 12.50 -14.40
C VAL A 170 -13.67 13.09 -14.03
N LYS A 171 -14.37 13.69 -15.01
CA LYS A 171 -15.75 14.19 -14.82
C LYS A 171 -16.78 13.06 -14.81
N ASP A 172 -16.54 12.04 -15.60
CA ASP A 172 -17.38 10.86 -15.71
C ASP A 172 -16.73 9.70 -14.95
N PRO A 173 -17.31 9.23 -13.83
CA PRO A 173 -16.76 8.14 -13.03
C PRO A 173 -16.47 6.87 -13.83
N THR A 174 -17.22 6.61 -14.91
CA THR A 174 -17.02 5.42 -15.76
C THR A 174 -15.71 5.45 -16.55
N LYS A 175 -15.06 6.61 -16.64
CA LYS A 175 -13.75 6.81 -17.28
C LYS A 175 -12.57 6.67 -16.29
N SER A 176 -12.85 6.53 -15.01
CA SER A 176 -11.83 6.33 -14.01
C SER A 176 -11.21 4.94 -14.11
N LEU A 177 -9.89 4.84 -13.85
CA LEU A 177 -9.20 3.54 -13.67
C LEU A 177 -9.86 2.69 -12.58
N TYR A 178 -10.37 3.33 -11.53
CA TYR A 178 -11.05 2.65 -10.42
C TYR A 178 -12.41 2.06 -10.79
N TYR A 179 -12.96 2.39 -11.96
CA TYR A 179 -14.20 1.81 -12.48
C TYR A 179 -13.96 0.51 -13.27
N GLY A 180 -12.72 0.20 -13.62
CA GLY A 180 -12.34 -0.99 -14.39
C GLY A 180 -12.98 -2.30 -13.90
N PRO A 181 -13.01 -2.61 -12.59
CA PRO A 181 -13.65 -3.82 -12.07
C PRO A 181 -15.13 -3.94 -12.46
N ILE A 182 -15.87 -2.83 -12.51
CA ILE A 182 -17.27 -2.81 -12.89
C ILE A 182 -17.47 -3.19 -14.36
N GLN A 183 -16.54 -2.81 -15.23
CA GLN A 183 -16.59 -3.14 -16.67
C GLN A 183 -16.37 -4.64 -16.95
N VAL A 184 -15.65 -5.33 -16.05
CA VAL A 184 -15.30 -6.75 -16.18
C VAL A 184 -15.99 -7.63 -15.13
N MET A 185 -17.09 -7.14 -14.56
CA MET A 185 -17.82 -7.84 -13.50
C MET A 185 -18.31 -9.22 -14.00
N PRO A 186 -18.15 -10.29 -13.21
CA PRO A 186 -18.59 -11.63 -13.58
C PRO A 186 -20.06 -11.68 -14.01
N ALA A 187 -20.32 -12.40 -15.10
CA ALA A 187 -21.67 -12.47 -15.70
C ALA A 187 -22.70 -13.15 -14.80
N ASP A 188 -22.25 -14.05 -13.94
CA ASP A 188 -23.05 -14.87 -13.01
C ASP A 188 -23.39 -14.16 -11.69
N PHE A 189 -22.91 -12.94 -11.46
CA PHE A 189 -23.31 -12.18 -10.27
C PHE A 189 -24.80 -11.90 -10.28
N PRO A 190 -25.49 -12.00 -9.12
CA PRO A 190 -26.89 -11.61 -8.99
C PRO A 190 -27.13 -10.17 -9.47
N ALA A 191 -28.23 -9.94 -10.18
CA ALA A 191 -28.55 -8.62 -10.73
C ALA A 191 -28.60 -7.52 -9.67
N ALA A 192 -29.11 -7.82 -8.46
CA ALA A 192 -29.12 -6.89 -7.35
C ALA A 192 -27.72 -6.48 -6.91
N GLU A 193 -26.77 -7.44 -6.87
CA GLU A 193 -25.37 -7.15 -6.52
C GLU A 193 -24.66 -6.34 -7.61
N LYS A 194 -24.92 -6.62 -8.87
CA LYS A 194 -24.39 -5.80 -9.97
C LYS A 194 -24.84 -4.35 -9.86
N THR A 195 -26.12 -4.11 -9.61
CA THR A 195 -26.64 -2.75 -9.41
C THR A 195 -25.99 -2.09 -8.20
N ARG A 196 -26.00 -2.75 -7.04
CA ARG A 196 -25.42 -2.24 -5.79
C ARG A 196 -23.93 -1.87 -5.94
N LEU A 197 -23.14 -2.75 -6.53
CA LEU A 197 -21.71 -2.52 -6.73
C LEU A 197 -21.46 -1.39 -7.72
N THR A 198 -22.21 -1.34 -8.83
CA THR A 198 -22.10 -0.25 -9.81
C THR A 198 -22.37 1.11 -9.17
N GLU A 199 -23.43 1.23 -8.37
CA GLU A 199 -23.76 2.45 -7.64
C GLU A 199 -22.68 2.81 -6.59
N ALA A 200 -22.21 1.81 -5.81
CA ALA A 200 -21.21 2.01 -4.79
C ALA A 200 -19.87 2.49 -5.38
N TYR A 201 -19.42 1.90 -6.49
CA TYR A 201 -18.18 2.33 -7.17
C TYR A 201 -18.33 3.72 -7.79
N THR A 202 -19.44 3.98 -8.48
CA THR A 202 -19.72 5.30 -9.03
C THR A 202 -19.67 6.39 -7.95
N LYS A 203 -20.33 6.13 -6.82
CA LYS A 203 -20.35 7.04 -5.67
C LYS A 203 -18.97 7.21 -5.04
N MET A 204 -18.22 6.11 -4.84
CA MET A 204 -16.85 6.13 -4.30
C MET A 204 -15.96 7.01 -5.18
N ILE A 205 -16.00 6.83 -6.49
CA ILE A 205 -15.18 7.59 -7.42
C ILE A 205 -15.58 9.08 -7.43
N ALA A 206 -16.88 9.38 -7.60
CA ALA A 206 -17.35 10.75 -7.76
C ALA A 206 -17.26 11.58 -6.49
N GLU A 207 -17.59 11.00 -5.33
CA GLU A 207 -17.73 11.73 -4.08
C GLU A 207 -16.50 11.63 -3.16
N LYS A 208 -15.62 10.66 -3.38
CA LYS A 208 -14.46 10.41 -2.51
C LYS A 208 -13.12 10.48 -3.22
N LEU A 209 -12.92 9.72 -4.32
CA LEU A 209 -11.61 9.63 -4.95
C LEU A 209 -11.27 10.86 -5.80
N VAL A 210 -12.23 11.36 -6.59
CA VAL A 210 -11.99 12.54 -7.45
C VAL A 210 -11.78 13.82 -6.63
N PRO A 211 -12.49 14.07 -5.52
CA PRO A 211 -12.24 15.24 -4.67
C PRO A 211 -10.96 15.15 -3.83
N ALA A 212 -10.46 13.93 -3.52
CA ALA A 212 -9.27 13.70 -2.70
C ALA A 212 -7.97 13.93 -3.47
#